data_bd3ce16c9fd95ec95023d9b9e9bcc51e
#
_entry.id   bd3ce16c9fd95ec95023d9b9e9bcc51e
#
_cell.length_a   1.000
_cell.length_b   1.000
_cell.length_c   1.000
_cell.angle_alpha   90.00
_cell.angle_beta   90.00
_cell.angle_gamma   90.00
#
_symmetry.space_group_name_H-M   'P 1'
#
loop_
_entity.id
_entity.type
_entity.pdbx_description
1 polymer ?
#
loop_
_entity_poly.entity_id
_entity_poly.type
_entity_poly.pdbx_seq_one_letter_code
_entity_poly.pdbx_strand_id
1 'polypeptide(L)'
;KRTAELIPMCHILPITNCRVRFEMIPEELAICCWCTVKVTGKTGVEMEALTGVSTALLTVYDMCKALDKTMEIGEICLCRKTGGKSGLVENPGKRMPMEMK
;
A
#
# COMPACT_ATOMS: atom_id res chain seq x y z
N LYS A 1 -10.18 4.60 -2.74
CA LYS A 1 -11.28 5.59 -2.67
C LYS A 1 -12.42 5.17 -1.73
N ARG A 2 -12.51 3.89 -1.39
CA ARG A 2 -13.55 3.37 -0.50
C ARG A 2 -13.06 3.16 0.93
N THR A 3 -11.94 3.73 1.29
CA THR A 3 -11.32 3.55 2.60
C THR A 3 -12.28 3.93 3.73
N ALA A 4 -13.01 5.03 3.58
CA ALA A 4 -13.97 5.48 4.60
C ALA A 4 -15.13 4.51 4.80
N GLU A 5 -15.44 3.67 3.82
CA GLU A 5 -16.46 2.63 3.97
C GLU A 5 -15.94 1.43 4.76
N LEU A 6 -14.64 1.17 4.68
CA LEU A 6 -14.01 0.01 5.30
C LEU A 6 -13.49 0.30 6.70
N ILE A 7 -13.03 1.52 6.94
CA ILE A 7 -12.40 1.91 8.20
C ILE A 7 -13.33 2.83 8.97
N PRO A 8 -13.86 2.41 10.12
CA PRO A 8 -14.70 3.27 10.95
C PRO A 8 -13.98 4.57 11.34
N MET A 9 -14.71 5.68 11.30
CA MET A 9 -14.22 7.00 11.68
C MET A 9 -13.12 7.56 10.78
N CYS A 10 -12.87 6.94 9.63
CA CYS A 10 -11.95 7.48 8.65
C CYS A 10 -12.67 8.53 7.80
N HIS A 11 -12.02 9.66 7.56
CA HIS A 11 -12.59 10.72 6.72
C HIS A 11 -12.50 10.38 5.24
N ILE A 12 -13.48 10.85 4.48
CA ILE A 12 -13.44 10.77 3.02
C ILE A 12 -12.50 11.88 2.54
N LEU A 13 -11.48 11.50 1.78
CA LEU A 13 -10.47 12.43 1.28
C LEU A 13 -10.48 12.49 -0.25
N PRO A 14 -10.28 13.70 -0.83
CA PRO A 14 -10.23 13.86 -2.29
C PRO A 14 -8.87 13.42 -2.83
N ILE A 15 -8.74 12.13 -3.09
CA ILE A 15 -7.52 11.56 -3.64
C ILE A 15 -7.29 12.10 -5.05
N THR A 16 -6.09 12.64 -5.30
CA THR A 16 -5.72 13.17 -6.62
C THR A 16 -4.98 12.15 -7.46
N ASN A 17 -4.33 11.17 -6.85
CA ASN A 17 -3.63 10.12 -7.56
C ASN A 17 -3.52 8.88 -6.69
N CYS A 18 -3.63 7.72 -7.31
CA CYS A 18 -3.40 6.44 -6.65
C CYS A 18 -2.69 5.52 -7.64
N ARG A 19 -1.54 5.00 -7.25
CA ARG A 19 -0.75 4.10 -8.09
C ARG A 19 -0.44 2.83 -7.33
N VAL A 20 -0.68 1.69 -7.97
CA VAL A 20 -0.32 0.39 -7.43
C VAL A 20 0.76 -0.22 -8.31
N ARG A 21 1.80 -0.76 -7.71
CA ARG A 21 2.93 -1.34 -8.40
C ARG A 21 3.26 -2.70 -7.81
N PHE A 22 3.75 -3.60 -8.67
CA PHE A 22 4.15 -4.94 -8.29
C PHE A 22 5.57 -5.20 -8.78
N GLU A 23 6.34 -5.91 -7.99
CA GLU A 23 7.63 -6.45 -8.39
C GLU A 23 7.72 -7.91 -7.96
N MET A 24 8.20 -8.75 -8.87
CA MET A 24 8.48 -10.13 -8.54
C MET A 24 9.88 -10.22 -7.95
N ILE A 25 10.01 -10.94 -6.86
CA ILE A 25 11.27 -11.16 -6.17
C ILE A 25 11.56 -12.67 -6.22
N PRO A 26 12.14 -13.17 -7.34
CA PRO A 26 12.31 -14.61 -7.53
C PRO A 26 13.14 -15.29 -6.45
N GLU A 27 14.18 -14.63 -5.94
CA GLU A 27 15.06 -15.20 -4.91
C GLU A 27 14.34 -15.39 -3.58
N GLU A 28 13.23 -14.72 -3.35
CA GLU A 28 12.42 -14.87 -2.16
C GLU A 28 11.11 -15.61 -2.43
N LEU A 29 10.87 -15.98 -3.69
CA LEU A 29 9.61 -16.58 -4.14
C LEU A 29 8.41 -15.72 -3.72
N ALA A 30 8.53 -14.42 -3.96
CA ALA A 30 7.58 -13.45 -3.46
C ALA A 30 7.19 -12.43 -4.53
N ILE A 31 6.04 -11.81 -4.31
CA ILE A 31 5.58 -10.64 -5.05
C ILE A 31 5.45 -9.51 -4.04
N CYS A 32 6.13 -8.42 -4.31
CA CYS A 32 5.99 -7.20 -3.51
C CYS A 32 5.03 -6.25 -4.19
N CYS A 33 4.24 -5.55 -3.39
CA CYS A 33 3.27 -4.58 -3.87
C CYS A 33 3.46 -3.26 -3.13
N TRP A 34 3.34 -2.16 -3.86
CA TRP A 34 3.35 -0.82 -3.29
C TRP A 34 2.12 -0.06 -3.76
N CYS A 35 1.53 0.69 -2.86
CA CYS A 35 0.44 1.60 -3.19
C CYS A 35 0.87 3.01 -2.79
N THR A 36 0.91 3.91 -3.77
CA THR A 36 1.24 5.31 -3.56
C THR A 36 -0.01 6.15 -3.78
N VAL A 37 -0.37 6.95 -2.78
CA VAL A 37 -1.55 7.78 -2.82
C VAL A 37 -1.16 9.23 -2.62
N LYS A 38 -1.75 10.12 -3.40
CA LYS A 38 -1.57 11.56 -3.26
C LYS A 38 -2.92 12.23 -3.06
N VAL A 39 -2.90 13.29 -2.28
CA VAL A 39 -4.08 14.13 -2.03
C VAL A 39 -3.63 15.58 -2.06
N THR A 40 -4.50 16.47 -2.54
CA THR A 40 -4.28 17.90 -2.44
C THR A 40 -4.79 18.36 -1.08
N GLY A 41 -3.92 19.00 -0.29
CA GLY A 41 -4.28 19.46 1.04
C GLY A 41 -3.25 19.08 2.07
N LYS A 42 -3.61 19.31 3.34
CA LYS A 42 -2.69 19.12 4.48
C LYS A 42 -2.90 17.80 5.22
N THR A 43 -3.90 17.01 4.84
CA THR A 43 -4.23 15.75 5.51
C THR A 43 -3.46 14.60 4.89
N GLY A 44 -2.94 13.70 5.71
CA GLY A 44 -2.28 12.49 5.22
C GLY A 44 -3.26 11.46 4.68
N VAL A 45 -2.77 10.56 3.84
CA VAL A 45 -3.56 9.51 3.19
C VAL A 45 -3.01 8.12 3.47
N GLU A 46 -2.41 7.93 4.65
CA GLU A 46 -1.82 6.65 5.01
C GLU A 46 -2.84 5.50 5.03
N MET A 47 -4.07 5.76 5.46
CA MET A 47 -5.09 4.71 5.49
C MET A 47 -5.51 4.31 4.09
N GLU A 48 -5.59 5.27 3.16
CA GLU A 48 -5.88 4.98 1.76
C GLU A 48 -4.79 4.12 1.13
N ALA A 49 -3.53 4.43 1.43
CA ALA A 49 -2.41 3.66 0.91
C ALA A 49 -2.38 2.24 1.50
N LEU A 50 -2.59 2.11 2.81
CA LEU A 50 -2.62 0.80 3.46
C LEU A 50 -3.80 -0.05 3.00
N THR A 51 -4.96 0.56 2.83
CA THR A 51 -6.14 -0.13 2.29
C THR A 51 -5.88 -0.59 0.86
N GLY A 52 -5.30 0.28 0.04
CA GLY A 52 -5.01 -0.03 -1.36
C GLY A 52 -4.03 -1.19 -1.50
N VAL A 53 -2.92 -1.17 -0.76
CA VAL A 53 -1.93 -2.25 -0.84
C VAL A 53 -2.49 -3.56 -0.30
N SER A 54 -3.29 -3.51 0.76
CA SER A 54 -3.91 -4.70 1.32
C SER A 54 -4.89 -5.33 0.34
N THR A 55 -5.72 -4.53 -0.30
CA THR A 55 -6.67 -4.99 -1.31
C THR A 55 -5.93 -5.59 -2.52
N ALA A 56 -4.84 -4.95 -2.94
CA ALA A 56 -4.04 -5.46 -4.05
C ALA A 56 -3.45 -6.84 -3.74
N LEU A 57 -2.92 -7.02 -2.53
CA LEU A 57 -2.37 -8.32 -2.11
C LEU A 57 -3.45 -9.38 -1.98
N LEU A 58 -4.62 -9.04 -1.47
CA LEU A 58 -5.76 -9.95 -1.42
C LEU A 58 -6.19 -10.37 -2.83
N THR A 59 -6.13 -9.44 -3.77
CA THR A 59 -6.47 -9.73 -5.18
C THR A 59 -5.47 -10.71 -5.78
N VAL A 60 -4.17 -10.50 -5.54
CA VAL A 60 -3.13 -11.43 -6.00
C VAL A 60 -3.37 -12.83 -5.41
N TYR A 61 -3.63 -12.89 -4.11
CA TYR A 61 -3.92 -14.15 -3.44
C TYR A 61 -5.12 -14.85 -4.07
N ASP A 62 -6.21 -14.14 -4.25
CA ASP A 62 -7.43 -14.68 -4.82
C ASP A 62 -7.21 -15.24 -6.22
N MET A 63 -6.46 -14.52 -7.06
CA MET A 63 -6.20 -14.93 -8.43
C MET A 63 -5.20 -16.10 -8.53
N CYS A 64 -4.31 -16.25 -7.57
CA CYS A 64 -3.25 -17.26 -7.60
C CYS A 64 -3.51 -18.46 -6.69
N LYS A 65 -4.51 -18.43 -5.85
CA LYS A 65 -4.75 -19.49 -4.86
C LYS A 65 -5.03 -20.87 -5.47
N ALA A 66 -5.47 -20.91 -6.73
CA ALA A 66 -5.67 -22.18 -7.42
C ALA A 66 -4.36 -22.92 -7.64
N LEU A 67 -3.24 -22.17 -7.73
CA LEU A 67 -1.91 -22.74 -7.91
C LEU A 67 -1.25 -23.09 -6.58
N ASP A 68 -1.44 -22.24 -5.57
CA ASP A 68 -0.81 -22.41 -4.26
C ASP A 68 -1.64 -21.70 -3.20
N LYS A 69 -2.20 -22.47 -2.28
CA LYS A 69 -2.99 -21.93 -1.17
C LYS A 69 -2.16 -21.61 0.08
N THR A 70 -0.85 -21.92 0.04
CA THR A 70 0.02 -21.71 1.19
C THR A 70 0.71 -20.33 1.16
N MET A 71 0.40 -19.50 0.18
CA MET A 71 0.93 -18.14 0.13
C MET A 71 0.56 -17.37 1.39
N GLU A 72 1.49 -16.55 1.84
CA GLU A 72 1.27 -15.68 3.00
C GLU A 72 1.28 -14.23 2.58
N ILE A 73 0.37 -13.45 3.14
CA ILE A 73 0.36 -12.00 3.00
C ILE A 73 0.96 -11.43 4.28
N GLY A 74 2.00 -10.62 4.14
CA GLY A 74 2.67 -10.08 5.32
C GLY A 74 3.43 -8.80 5.06
N GLU A 75 4.01 -8.27 6.11
CA GLU A 75 4.85 -7.07 6.06
C GLU A 75 4.15 -5.85 5.46
N ILE A 76 2.85 -5.72 5.69
CA ILE A 76 2.10 -4.54 5.24
C ILE A 76 2.42 -3.40 6.20
N CYS A 77 2.99 -2.33 5.67
CA CYS A 77 3.40 -1.21 6.49
C CYS A 77 3.47 0.08 5.66
N LEU A 78 3.49 1.20 6.37
CA LEU A 78 3.74 2.49 5.76
C LEU A 78 5.24 2.61 5.50
N CYS A 79 5.64 2.73 4.23
CA CYS A 79 7.04 2.87 3.87
C CYS A 79 7.49 4.32 3.95
N ARG A 80 6.67 5.24 3.47
CA ARG A 80 7.01 6.66 3.43
C ARG A 80 5.75 7.51 3.42
N LYS A 81 5.80 8.62 4.12
CA LYS A 81 4.71 9.59 4.17
C LYS A 81 5.30 11.00 4.20
N THR A 82 4.70 11.93 3.45
CA THR A 82 5.04 13.35 3.50
C THR A 82 3.77 14.15 3.76
N GLY A 83 3.90 15.31 4.40
CA GLY A 83 2.78 16.16 4.73
C GLY A 83 2.03 15.69 5.98
N GLY A 84 0.88 16.32 6.24
CA GLY A 84 0.13 16.08 7.47
C GLY A 84 0.83 16.65 8.70
N LYS A 85 0.32 16.30 9.88
CA LYS A 85 0.83 16.82 11.15
C LYS A 85 2.24 16.35 11.46
N SER A 86 2.58 15.14 11.09
CA SER A 86 3.87 14.52 11.41
C SER A 86 4.97 14.84 10.40
N GLY A 87 4.64 15.48 9.27
CA GLY A 87 5.61 15.77 8.21
C GLY A 87 6.13 14.49 7.55
N LEU A 88 7.43 14.46 7.25
CA LEU A 88 8.07 13.31 6.63
C LEU A 88 8.24 12.17 7.63
N VAL A 89 7.70 11.00 7.27
CA VAL A 89 7.90 9.77 8.03
C VAL A 89 8.42 8.72 7.04
N GLU A 90 9.52 8.05 7.39
CA GLU A 90 10.06 6.94 6.62
C GLU A 90 10.25 5.74 7.54
N ASN A 91 9.94 4.56 7.02
CA ASN A 91 10.12 3.32 7.76
C ASN A 91 11.45 2.71 7.31
N PRO A 92 12.50 2.84 8.12
CA PRO A 92 13.83 2.39 7.70
C PRO A 92 13.90 0.87 7.50
N GLY A 93 14.71 0.46 6.53
CA GLY A 93 14.89 -0.96 6.23
C GLY A 93 13.78 -1.59 5.41
N LYS A 94 12.76 -0.85 5.05
CA LYS A 94 11.70 -1.39 4.21
C LYS A 94 12.05 -1.23 2.73
N ARG A 95 11.60 -2.20 1.94
CA ARG A 95 11.86 -2.24 0.51
C ARG A 95 11.07 -1.13 -0.20
N MET A 96 11.74 -0.39 -1.08
CA MET A 96 11.12 0.64 -1.89
C MET A 96 11.05 0.18 -3.35
N PRO A 97 10.10 0.72 -4.15
CA PRO A 97 10.05 0.42 -5.58
C PRO A 97 11.34 0.81 -6.27
N MET A 98 11.71 0.10 -7.33
CA MET A 98 12.96 0.33 -8.06
C MET A 98 13.16 1.79 -8.45
N GLU A 99 12.13 2.45 -8.92
CA GLU A 99 12.20 3.83 -9.39
C GLU A 99 12.39 4.87 -8.28
N MET A 100 12.24 4.48 -7.03
CA MET A 100 12.39 5.38 -5.89
C MET A 100 13.70 5.13 -5.13
N LYS A 101 14.51 4.21 -5.61
CA LYS A 101 15.83 3.94 -5.02
C LYS A 101 16.91 4.91 -5.59
#